data_2bf0459b355b8d946d64841802888e1e
#
_entry.id   2bf0459b355b8d946d64841802888e1e
#
_cell.length_a   1.000
_cell.length_b   1.000
_cell.length_c   1.000
_cell.angle_alpha   90.00
_cell.angle_beta   90.00
_cell.angle_gamma   90.00
#
_symmetry.space_group_name_H-M   'P 1'
#
loop_
_entity.id
_entity.type
_entity.pdbx_description
1 polymer ?
#
loop_
_entity_poly.entity_id
_entity_poly.type
_entity_poly.pdbx_seq_one_letter_code
_entity_poly.pdbx_strand_id
1 'polypeptide(L)'
;MEGESPYGSIEFENRASVIRNPDGSIVSKWDNVSVPKHWSQVATDIMAQKYFRKAGIPKHLKPAKEKGVPDWLQPSLYDQAKADQEASEADSSAVDTTVSETDAREVFHRLAGCWTYWGYKHNYFDTEEDARAFYDELCHMLANQMAAPNSPQWFNTGLNWAYGLNGPAQGHFFVDPKTEEVMPSKDAYTRPQPHACFIQSVKDDLVRDGGIMDLWTREARLFKYGSGTGSNFSDLRGDAEPLSGGGVSSGLMSFLKIGDSAAGAIKSGGTTRRAAKMICLDADHPDIEQFINWKVHEEQKVAALVSGSKTIKRL
;
A
#
# COMPACT_ATOMS: atom_id res chain seq x y z
N MET A 1 14.86 -27.23 -7.54
CA MET A 1 15.16 -28.68 -7.40
C MET A 1 14.14 -29.25 -6.41
N GLU A 2 13.59 -30.37 -6.70
CA GLU A 2 12.51 -30.96 -5.93
C GLU A 2 12.99 -31.25 -4.48
N GLY A 3 12.26 -30.72 -3.49
CA GLY A 3 12.57 -30.91 -2.07
C GLY A 3 13.58 -29.95 -1.44
N GLU A 4 14.14 -29.01 -2.19
CA GLU A 4 15.03 -27.98 -1.64
C GLU A 4 14.24 -26.73 -1.21
N SER A 5 14.72 -26.06 -0.16
CA SER A 5 14.13 -24.77 0.25
C SER A 5 14.33 -23.72 -0.84
N PRO A 6 13.33 -22.87 -1.13
CA PRO A 6 13.48 -21.76 -2.07
C PRO A 6 14.61 -20.78 -1.71
N TYR A 7 15.08 -20.87 -0.48
CA TYR A 7 16.17 -20.05 0.07
C TYR A 7 17.50 -20.81 0.20
N GLY A 8 17.59 -22.08 -0.25
CA GLY A 8 18.76 -22.93 -0.02
C GLY A 8 20.10 -22.38 -0.51
N SER A 9 20.06 -21.58 -1.59
CA SER A 9 21.24 -20.89 -2.12
C SER A 9 21.43 -19.45 -1.60
N ILE A 10 20.58 -18.99 -0.66
CA ILE A 10 20.56 -17.60 -0.19
C ILE A 10 20.95 -17.56 1.28
N GLU A 11 22.05 -16.89 1.57
CA GLU A 11 22.47 -16.62 2.94
C GLU A 11 21.67 -15.45 3.51
N PHE A 12 21.11 -15.61 4.73
CA PHE A 12 20.39 -14.56 5.46
C PHE A 12 21.23 -14.07 6.62
N GLU A 13 21.12 -12.78 6.92
CA GLU A 13 21.77 -12.17 8.08
C GLU A 13 20.83 -11.19 8.79
N ASN A 14 21.12 -10.94 10.05
CA ASN A 14 20.40 -9.94 10.85
C ASN A 14 21.07 -8.58 10.72
N ARG A 15 20.26 -7.56 10.46
CA ARG A 15 20.67 -6.16 10.35
C ARG A 15 19.82 -5.26 11.23
N ALA A 16 20.40 -4.14 11.62
CA ALA A 16 19.63 -3.03 12.18
C ALA A 16 19.11 -2.10 11.07
N SER A 17 17.91 -1.58 11.29
CA SER A 17 17.35 -0.50 10.46
C SER A 17 17.01 0.70 11.35
N VAL A 18 17.58 1.86 11.07
CA VAL A 18 17.43 3.06 11.89
C VAL A 18 17.11 4.28 11.02
N ILE A 19 15.94 4.89 11.24
CA ILE A 19 15.64 6.21 10.66
C ILE A 19 15.95 7.31 11.67
N ARG A 20 16.64 8.32 11.19
CA ARG A 20 16.92 9.55 11.94
C ARG A 20 16.36 10.77 11.24
N ASN A 21 15.90 11.72 12.01
CA ASN A 21 15.64 13.08 11.55
C ASN A 21 16.94 13.83 11.23
N PRO A 22 16.88 14.95 10.51
CA PRO A 22 18.06 15.81 10.26
C PRO A 22 18.75 16.31 11.53
N ASP A 23 18.04 16.38 12.65
CA ASP A 23 18.56 16.76 13.98
C ASP A 23 19.24 15.59 14.72
N GLY A 24 19.29 14.39 14.12
CA GLY A 24 19.87 13.18 14.69
C GLY A 24 18.93 12.36 15.57
N SER A 25 17.74 12.84 15.91
CA SER A 25 16.75 12.10 16.69
C SER A 25 16.26 10.84 15.94
N ILE A 26 16.06 9.75 16.68
CA ILE A 26 15.61 8.48 16.10
C ILE A 26 14.09 8.50 15.92
N VAL A 27 13.62 8.32 14.70
CA VAL A 27 12.19 8.20 14.34
C VAL A 27 11.71 6.75 14.48
N SER A 28 12.54 5.79 14.05
CA SER A 28 12.24 4.36 14.10
C SER A 28 13.53 3.58 14.19
N LYS A 29 13.52 2.51 14.97
CA LYS A 29 14.64 1.60 15.14
C LYS A 29 14.14 0.16 15.18
N TRP A 30 14.78 -0.68 14.37
CA TRP A 30 14.63 -2.13 14.36
C TRP A 30 16.02 -2.73 14.54
N ASP A 31 16.24 -3.46 15.61
CA ASP A 31 17.56 -3.98 15.93
C ASP A 31 17.86 -5.32 15.26
N ASN A 32 16.81 -6.03 14.84
CA ASN A 32 16.91 -7.42 14.38
C ASN A 32 16.00 -7.62 13.17
N VAL A 33 16.53 -7.36 11.98
CA VAL A 33 15.83 -7.55 10.70
C VAL A 33 16.58 -8.61 9.92
N SER A 34 15.96 -9.79 9.73
CA SER A 34 16.53 -10.88 8.94
C SER A 34 16.24 -10.65 7.45
N VAL A 35 17.30 -10.52 6.67
CA VAL A 35 17.21 -10.26 5.22
C VAL A 35 18.29 -11.05 4.46
N PRO A 36 18.14 -11.27 3.14
CA PRO A 36 19.21 -11.81 2.33
C PRO A 36 20.50 -10.98 2.44
N LYS A 37 21.62 -11.62 2.68
CA LYS A 37 22.93 -10.97 2.91
C LYS A 37 23.37 -10.07 1.76
N HIS A 38 23.00 -10.42 0.53
CA HIS A 38 23.36 -9.63 -0.66
C HIS A 38 22.54 -8.35 -0.84
N TRP A 39 21.49 -8.14 -0.03
CA TRP A 39 20.71 -6.90 -0.11
C TRP A 39 21.50 -5.68 0.34
N SER A 40 21.20 -4.53 -0.26
CA SER A 40 21.71 -3.25 0.23
C SER A 40 21.08 -2.88 1.58
N GLN A 41 21.73 -2.00 2.35
CA GLN A 41 21.13 -1.44 3.57
C GLN A 41 19.82 -0.69 3.26
N VAL A 42 19.76 0.02 2.12
CA VAL A 42 18.55 0.72 1.69
C VAL A 42 17.38 -0.24 1.46
N ALA A 43 17.63 -1.39 0.83
CA ALA A 43 16.60 -2.43 0.65
C ALA A 43 16.11 -2.98 2.01
N THR A 44 17.02 -3.22 2.94
CA THR A 44 16.70 -3.63 4.32
C THR A 44 15.84 -2.58 5.03
N ASP A 45 16.19 -1.31 4.94
CA ASP A 45 15.46 -0.21 5.57
C ASP A 45 14.06 -0.06 4.97
N ILE A 46 13.92 -0.20 3.66
CA ILE A 46 12.62 -0.15 2.99
C ILE A 46 11.74 -1.32 3.45
N MET A 47 12.28 -2.54 3.50
CA MET A 47 11.55 -3.73 3.95
C MET A 47 11.06 -3.54 5.39
N ALA A 48 11.95 -3.25 6.32
CA ALA A 48 11.62 -3.12 7.74
C ALA A 48 10.63 -1.99 8.02
N GLN A 49 10.80 -0.86 7.35
CA GLN A 49 10.06 0.35 7.69
C GLN A 49 8.75 0.50 6.96
N LYS A 50 8.65 -0.08 5.75
CA LYS A 50 7.49 0.11 4.87
C LYS A 50 6.66 -1.14 4.68
N TYR A 51 7.29 -2.32 4.67
CA TYR A 51 6.62 -3.53 4.22
C TYR A 51 6.37 -4.57 5.31
N PHE A 52 7.16 -4.58 6.37
CA PHE A 52 6.84 -5.42 7.52
C PHE A 52 5.52 -5.02 8.18
N ARG A 53 4.72 -6.00 8.52
CA ARG A 53 3.57 -5.80 9.40
C ARG A 53 4.07 -5.53 10.81
N LYS A 54 3.88 -4.31 11.30
CA LYS A 54 4.51 -3.82 12.53
C LYS A 54 3.79 -4.20 13.81
N ALA A 55 2.53 -4.63 13.72
CA ALA A 55 1.74 -4.98 14.89
C ALA A 55 0.52 -5.82 14.53
N GLY A 56 -0.02 -6.50 15.53
CA GLY A 56 -1.29 -7.18 15.47
C GLY A 56 -1.25 -8.56 14.82
N ILE A 57 -0.08 -9.14 14.54
CA ILE A 57 0.04 -10.54 14.12
C ILE A 57 -0.18 -11.42 15.35
N PRO A 58 -1.16 -12.33 15.35
CA PRO A 58 -1.35 -13.24 16.46
C PRO A 58 -0.11 -14.11 16.69
N LYS A 59 0.34 -14.22 17.95
CA LYS A 59 1.50 -15.03 18.32
C LYS A 59 1.26 -16.53 18.07
N HIS A 60 0.01 -16.98 18.26
CA HIS A 60 -0.38 -18.37 18.09
C HIS A 60 -1.31 -18.53 16.89
N LEU A 61 -0.86 -19.32 15.93
CA LEU A 61 -1.59 -19.62 14.70
C LEU A 61 -1.77 -21.13 14.56
N LYS A 62 -2.86 -21.53 13.90
CA LYS A 62 -3.12 -22.92 13.50
C LYS A 62 -3.69 -22.95 12.08
N PRO A 63 -3.49 -24.08 11.34
CA PRO A 63 -4.10 -24.27 10.03
C PRO A 63 -5.63 -24.26 10.10
N ALA A 64 -6.26 -23.66 9.09
CA ALA A 64 -7.73 -23.62 8.97
C ALA A 64 -8.36 -24.98 8.65
N LYS A 65 -7.58 -25.95 8.16
CA LYS A 65 -8.02 -27.28 7.69
C LYS A 65 -9.12 -27.20 6.62
N GLU A 66 -8.90 -26.34 5.65
CA GLU A 66 -9.82 -26.16 4.52
C GLU A 66 -9.77 -27.39 3.60
N LYS A 67 -10.94 -27.98 3.32
CA LYS A 67 -11.05 -29.16 2.47
C LYS A 67 -10.62 -28.86 1.02
N GLY A 68 -9.77 -29.70 0.45
CA GLY A 68 -9.28 -29.59 -0.93
C GLY A 68 -8.12 -28.61 -1.08
N VAL A 69 -7.51 -28.18 0.01
CA VAL A 69 -6.27 -27.39 0.01
C VAL A 69 -5.19 -28.25 0.67
N PRO A 70 -3.99 -28.36 0.08
CA PRO A 70 -2.87 -29.10 0.68
C PRO A 70 -2.47 -28.56 2.05
N ASP A 71 -1.95 -29.42 2.91
CA ASP A 71 -1.59 -29.02 4.28
C ASP A 71 -0.58 -27.87 4.35
N TRP A 72 0.38 -27.83 3.43
CA TRP A 72 1.40 -26.79 3.36
C TRP A 72 0.88 -25.43 2.87
N LEU A 73 -0.32 -25.43 2.23
CA LEU A 73 -0.94 -24.22 1.64
C LEU A 73 -2.17 -23.74 2.42
N GLN A 74 -2.45 -24.34 3.57
CA GLN A 74 -3.59 -23.99 4.41
C GLN A 74 -3.52 -22.54 4.91
N PRO A 75 -4.63 -21.79 4.85
CA PRO A 75 -4.74 -20.52 5.56
C PRO A 75 -4.52 -20.70 7.06
N SER A 76 -4.03 -19.67 7.73
CA SER A 76 -3.86 -19.66 9.17
C SER A 76 -5.02 -18.98 9.89
N LEU A 77 -5.34 -19.48 11.07
CA LEU A 77 -6.32 -18.91 12.00
C LEU A 77 -5.66 -18.66 13.35
N TYR A 78 -6.18 -17.68 14.08
CA TYR A 78 -5.78 -17.46 15.47
C TYR A 78 -6.09 -18.69 16.34
N ASP A 79 -5.11 -19.17 17.09
CA ASP A 79 -5.27 -20.27 18.04
C ASP A 79 -5.56 -19.74 19.44
N GLN A 80 -6.85 -19.46 19.70
CA GLN A 80 -7.33 -18.96 20.98
C GLN A 80 -6.98 -19.92 22.13
N ALA A 81 -7.11 -21.24 21.91
CA ALA A 81 -6.87 -22.25 22.96
C ALA A 81 -5.41 -22.21 23.44
N LYS A 82 -4.46 -22.06 22.50
CA LYS A 82 -3.04 -21.97 22.85
C LYS A 82 -2.70 -20.63 23.52
N ALA A 83 -3.35 -19.54 23.10
CA ALA A 83 -3.19 -18.25 23.74
C ALA A 83 -3.73 -18.23 25.18
N ASP A 84 -4.90 -18.84 25.41
CA ASP A 84 -5.49 -18.96 26.74
C ASP A 84 -4.64 -19.84 27.67
N GLN A 85 -4.04 -20.91 27.13
CA GLN A 85 -3.13 -21.76 27.90
C GLN A 85 -1.89 -20.97 28.33
N GLU A 86 -1.23 -20.23 27.41
CA GLU A 86 -0.06 -19.42 27.75
C GLU A 86 -0.41 -18.33 28.78
N ALA A 87 -1.57 -17.69 28.62
CA ALA A 87 -2.06 -16.70 29.58
C ALA A 87 -2.30 -17.29 30.97
N SER A 88 -2.73 -18.56 31.07
CA SER A 88 -2.96 -19.24 32.35
C SER A 88 -1.67 -19.67 33.04
N GLU A 89 -0.62 -19.90 32.28
CA GLU A 89 0.71 -20.32 32.77
C GLU A 89 1.60 -19.12 33.16
N ALA A 90 1.27 -17.92 32.67
CA ALA A 90 2.04 -16.69 32.92
C ALA A 90 1.62 -16.04 34.23
N ASP A 91 2.58 -15.76 35.10
CA ASP A 91 2.39 -15.12 36.42
C ASP A 91 2.16 -13.60 36.35
N SER A 92 1.91 -13.05 35.16
CA SER A 92 1.75 -11.61 34.93
C SER A 92 0.52 -11.26 34.07
N SER A 93 -0.16 -10.18 34.44
CA SER A 93 -1.38 -9.66 33.80
C SER A 93 -1.19 -9.07 32.39
N ALA A 94 -0.02 -9.18 31.77
CA ALA A 94 0.28 -8.64 30.44
C ALA A 94 1.08 -9.64 29.60
N VAL A 95 0.39 -10.67 29.09
CA VAL A 95 0.96 -11.53 28.04
C VAL A 95 0.81 -10.80 26.72
N ASP A 96 1.93 -10.54 26.01
CA ASP A 96 1.89 -10.01 24.66
C ASP A 96 1.36 -11.10 23.72
N THR A 97 0.13 -10.93 23.24
CA THR A 97 -0.58 -11.88 22.37
C THR A 97 -0.28 -11.65 20.89
N THR A 98 0.45 -10.60 20.56
CA THR A 98 0.77 -10.22 19.17
C THR A 98 2.25 -9.96 18.96
N VAL A 99 2.68 -10.17 17.71
CA VAL A 99 4.06 -9.94 17.24
C VAL A 99 4.09 -9.09 15.98
N SER A 100 5.29 -8.75 15.54
CA SER A 100 5.57 -8.07 14.27
C SER A 100 6.36 -8.98 13.34
N GLU A 101 6.29 -8.76 12.03
CA GLU A 101 7.25 -9.36 11.08
C GLU A 101 8.64 -8.79 11.35
N THR A 102 9.64 -9.67 11.37
CA THR A 102 11.06 -9.31 11.55
C THR A 102 11.98 -9.99 10.56
N ASP A 103 11.45 -10.93 9.80
CA ASP A 103 12.16 -11.70 8.80
C ASP A 103 11.53 -11.49 7.42
N ALA A 104 12.34 -11.15 6.41
CA ALA A 104 11.85 -10.95 5.06
C ALA A 104 11.17 -12.21 4.47
N ARG A 105 11.55 -13.40 4.94
CA ARG A 105 10.91 -14.67 4.55
C ARG A 105 9.45 -14.74 4.95
N GLU A 106 9.03 -14.11 6.05
CA GLU A 106 7.64 -14.03 6.47
C GLU A 106 6.82 -13.24 5.44
N VAL A 107 7.39 -12.14 4.94
CA VAL A 107 6.76 -11.32 3.89
C VAL A 107 6.67 -12.08 2.57
N PHE A 108 7.75 -12.75 2.15
CA PHE A 108 7.76 -13.54 0.93
C PHE A 108 6.76 -14.69 1.02
N HIS A 109 6.72 -15.38 2.16
CA HIS A 109 5.77 -16.45 2.42
C HIS A 109 4.32 -16.00 2.29
N ARG A 110 3.93 -14.89 2.94
CA ARG A 110 2.53 -14.44 2.86
C ARG A 110 2.12 -13.97 1.48
N LEU A 111 3.03 -13.36 0.72
CA LEU A 111 2.77 -12.96 -0.66
C LEU A 111 2.67 -14.17 -1.59
N ALA A 112 3.75 -14.93 -1.69
CA ALA A 112 3.81 -16.10 -2.57
C ALA A 112 2.74 -17.12 -2.19
N GLY A 113 2.57 -17.40 -0.89
CA GLY A 113 1.58 -18.35 -0.40
C GLY A 113 0.15 -17.92 -0.70
N CYS A 114 -0.18 -16.65 -0.51
CA CYS A 114 -1.52 -16.15 -0.83
C CYS A 114 -1.82 -16.22 -2.32
N TRP A 115 -0.89 -15.85 -3.19
CA TRP A 115 -1.08 -15.95 -4.64
C TRP A 115 -1.19 -17.41 -5.10
N THR A 116 -0.35 -18.29 -4.55
CA THR A 116 -0.44 -19.73 -4.83
C THR A 116 -1.77 -20.31 -4.35
N TYR A 117 -2.21 -19.93 -3.14
CA TYR A 117 -3.51 -20.36 -2.60
C TYR A 117 -4.68 -19.92 -3.51
N TRP A 118 -4.67 -18.67 -3.98
CA TRP A 118 -5.68 -18.21 -4.92
C TRP A 118 -5.62 -18.98 -6.24
N GLY A 119 -4.43 -19.16 -6.80
CA GLY A 119 -4.26 -19.94 -8.03
C GLY A 119 -4.74 -21.38 -7.87
N TYR A 120 -4.41 -22.03 -6.75
CA TYR A 120 -4.85 -23.39 -6.44
C TYR A 120 -6.38 -23.49 -6.34
N LYS A 121 -7.01 -22.57 -5.63
CA LYS A 121 -8.48 -22.51 -5.48
C LYS A 121 -9.23 -22.29 -6.78
N HIS A 122 -8.58 -21.72 -7.78
CA HIS A 122 -9.16 -21.41 -9.09
C HIS A 122 -8.62 -22.27 -10.21
N ASN A 123 -7.99 -23.42 -9.88
CA ASN A 123 -7.49 -24.42 -10.83
C ASN A 123 -6.51 -23.85 -11.88
N TYR A 124 -5.57 -23.00 -11.45
CA TYR A 124 -4.51 -22.46 -12.29
C TYR A 124 -3.33 -23.42 -12.45
N PHE A 125 -3.24 -24.44 -11.60
CA PHE A 125 -2.20 -25.45 -11.59
C PHE A 125 -2.79 -26.81 -11.96
N ASP A 126 -2.06 -27.58 -12.77
CA ASP A 126 -2.47 -28.92 -13.17
C ASP A 126 -2.25 -29.91 -12.02
N THR A 127 -1.19 -29.72 -11.23
CA THR A 127 -0.81 -30.60 -10.11
C THR A 127 -0.49 -29.81 -8.83
N GLU A 128 -0.40 -30.50 -7.70
CA GLU A 128 0.09 -29.91 -6.45
C GLU A 128 1.57 -29.54 -6.54
N GLU A 129 2.36 -30.31 -7.29
CA GLU A 129 3.77 -30.06 -7.56
C GLU A 129 3.97 -28.77 -8.33
N ASP A 130 3.12 -28.45 -9.31
CA ASP A 130 3.16 -27.18 -10.06
C ASP A 130 2.87 -25.99 -9.13
N ALA A 131 1.87 -26.15 -8.26
CA ALA A 131 1.58 -25.12 -7.25
C ALA A 131 2.76 -24.91 -6.29
N ARG A 132 3.44 -25.98 -5.89
CA ARG A 132 4.60 -25.92 -5.04
C ARG A 132 5.79 -25.26 -5.72
N ALA A 133 6.05 -25.62 -7.00
CA ALA A 133 7.08 -24.99 -7.80
C ALA A 133 6.83 -23.49 -7.97
N PHE A 134 5.59 -23.09 -8.26
CA PHE A 134 5.21 -21.67 -8.35
C PHE A 134 5.48 -20.90 -7.05
N TYR A 135 5.11 -21.47 -5.90
CA TYR A 135 5.40 -20.88 -4.60
C TYR A 135 6.90 -20.71 -4.34
N ASP A 136 7.67 -21.77 -4.58
CA ASP A 136 9.11 -21.79 -4.32
C ASP A 136 9.85 -20.82 -5.24
N GLU A 137 9.50 -20.76 -6.52
CA GLU A 137 10.06 -19.81 -7.49
C GLU A 137 9.74 -18.36 -7.13
N LEU A 138 8.51 -18.06 -6.73
CA LEU A 138 8.14 -16.71 -6.28
C LEU A 138 8.93 -16.29 -5.04
N CYS A 139 9.07 -17.15 -4.05
CA CYS A 139 9.88 -16.88 -2.87
C CYS A 139 11.34 -16.59 -3.26
N HIS A 140 11.90 -17.40 -4.16
CA HIS A 140 13.27 -17.23 -4.66
C HIS A 140 13.43 -15.89 -5.42
N MET A 141 12.49 -15.57 -6.31
CA MET A 141 12.50 -14.33 -7.10
C MET A 141 12.41 -13.09 -6.21
N LEU A 142 11.53 -13.09 -5.21
CA LEU A 142 11.38 -11.98 -4.26
C LEU A 142 12.65 -11.80 -3.42
N ALA A 143 13.23 -12.88 -2.92
CA ALA A 143 14.45 -12.83 -2.12
C ALA A 143 15.66 -12.34 -2.91
N ASN A 144 15.75 -12.65 -4.20
CA ASN A 144 16.83 -12.19 -5.10
C ASN A 144 16.52 -10.86 -5.80
N GLN A 145 15.42 -10.19 -5.47
CA GLN A 145 15.00 -8.94 -6.10
C GLN A 145 14.83 -9.04 -7.63
N MET A 146 14.51 -10.25 -8.14
CA MET A 146 14.23 -10.49 -9.56
C MET A 146 12.84 -9.98 -9.94
N ALA A 147 11.94 -9.91 -8.96
CA ALA A 147 10.60 -9.34 -9.08
C ALA A 147 10.25 -8.55 -7.82
N ALA A 148 9.45 -7.50 -7.98
CA ALA A 148 8.88 -6.74 -6.88
C ALA A 148 7.46 -6.31 -7.23
N PRO A 149 6.44 -6.72 -6.47
CA PRO A 149 5.08 -6.22 -6.66
C PRO A 149 4.99 -4.74 -6.27
N ASN A 150 3.90 -4.09 -6.66
CA ASN A 150 3.64 -2.72 -6.24
C ASN A 150 3.40 -2.63 -4.71
N SER A 151 3.56 -1.44 -4.14
CA SER A 151 3.49 -1.24 -2.68
C SER A 151 2.22 -1.75 -2.00
N PRO A 152 0.99 -1.56 -2.54
CA PRO A 152 -0.22 -2.12 -1.91
C PRO A 152 -0.23 -3.64 -1.79
N GLN A 153 0.42 -4.37 -2.70
CA GLN A 153 0.59 -5.81 -2.54
C GLN A 153 1.43 -6.13 -1.29
N TRP A 154 2.56 -5.43 -1.11
CA TRP A 154 3.40 -5.58 0.06
C TRP A 154 2.67 -5.30 1.39
N PHE A 155 1.73 -4.34 1.42
CA PHE A 155 1.03 -3.97 2.65
C PHE A 155 -0.16 -4.88 2.97
N ASN A 156 -0.89 -5.33 1.95
CA ASN A 156 -2.24 -5.86 2.12
C ASN A 156 -2.34 -7.35 1.79
N THR A 157 -1.54 -7.86 0.83
CA THR A 157 -1.68 -9.22 0.35
C THR A 157 -1.14 -10.24 1.35
N GLY A 158 -1.91 -11.29 1.56
CA GLY A 158 -1.54 -12.43 2.38
C GLY A 158 -1.72 -12.24 3.88
N LEU A 159 -2.06 -11.05 4.38
CA LEU A 159 -2.27 -10.82 5.81
C LEU A 159 -3.42 -11.67 6.39
N ASN A 160 -4.49 -11.85 5.64
CA ASN A 160 -5.57 -12.75 6.06
C ASN A 160 -5.16 -14.22 5.92
N TRP A 161 -4.56 -14.60 4.78
CA TRP A 161 -4.16 -15.97 4.53
C TRP A 161 -3.10 -16.47 5.52
N ALA A 162 -2.03 -15.71 5.73
CA ALA A 162 -0.90 -16.12 6.57
C ALA A 162 -1.16 -15.97 8.07
N TYR A 163 -2.00 -14.99 8.48
CA TYR A 163 -2.11 -14.59 9.88
C TYR A 163 -3.56 -14.54 10.39
N GLY A 164 -4.55 -14.82 9.55
CA GLY A 164 -5.97 -14.70 9.91
C GLY A 164 -6.40 -13.26 10.21
N LEU A 165 -5.63 -12.26 9.77
CA LEU A 165 -5.96 -10.87 10.06
C LEU A 165 -7.16 -10.39 9.27
N ASN A 166 -8.05 -9.68 9.94
CA ASN A 166 -9.18 -8.94 9.38
C ASN A 166 -9.06 -7.47 9.75
N GLY A 167 -9.71 -6.62 8.97
CA GLY A 167 -9.79 -5.19 9.23
C GLY A 167 -11.05 -4.59 8.62
N PRO A 168 -11.45 -3.38 9.01
CA PRO A 168 -12.61 -2.72 8.44
C PRO A 168 -12.52 -2.61 6.92
N ALA A 169 -13.65 -2.81 6.25
CA ALA A 169 -13.74 -2.67 4.80
C ALA A 169 -13.25 -1.28 4.34
N GLN A 170 -12.49 -1.26 3.26
CA GLN A 170 -11.89 -0.04 2.71
C GLN A 170 -12.80 0.65 1.68
N GLY A 171 -13.99 0.10 1.43
CA GLY A 171 -14.94 0.61 0.44
C GLY A 171 -14.56 0.25 -1.00
N HIS A 172 -13.71 -0.74 -1.19
CA HIS A 172 -13.37 -1.29 -2.51
C HIS A 172 -14.28 -2.47 -2.87
N PHE A 173 -14.30 -2.79 -4.15
CA PHE A 173 -15.13 -3.83 -4.74
C PHE A 173 -14.26 -4.92 -5.35
N PHE A 174 -14.82 -6.11 -5.47
CA PHE A 174 -14.23 -7.23 -6.19
C PHE A 174 -15.30 -7.95 -7.01
N VAL A 175 -14.88 -8.72 -8.00
CA VAL A 175 -15.76 -9.61 -8.74
C VAL A 175 -15.80 -10.96 -8.01
N ASP A 176 -16.99 -11.40 -7.59
CA ASP A 176 -17.15 -12.73 -6.99
C ASP A 176 -16.91 -13.81 -8.06
N PRO A 177 -15.97 -14.75 -7.85
CA PRO A 177 -15.61 -15.73 -8.88
C PRO A 177 -16.68 -16.78 -9.15
N LYS A 178 -17.73 -16.87 -8.34
CA LYS A 178 -18.83 -17.83 -8.53
C LYS A 178 -20.04 -17.21 -9.21
N THR A 179 -20.36 -15.97 -8.87
CA THR A 179 -21.54 -15.26 -9.40
C THR A 179 -21.17 -14.31 -10.54
N GLU A 180 -19.88 -13.97 -10.70
CA GLU A 180 -19.37 -12.98 -11.64
C GLU A 180 -19.93 -11.57 -11.41
N GLU A 181 -20.52 -11.33 -10.23
CA GLU A 181 -21.07 -10.05 -9.84
C GLU A 181 -20.05 -9.18 -9.12
N VAL A 182 -20.15 -7.86 -9.32
CA VAL A 182 -19.34 -6.87 -8.60
C VAL A 182 -19.91 -6.70 -7.19
N MET A 183 -19.12 -7.07 -6.18
CA MET A 183 -19.51 -7.01 -4.78
C MET A 183 -18.59 -6.11 -3.95
N PRO A 184 -19.12 -5.40 -2.94
CA PRO A 184 -18.27 -4.67 -1.99
C PRO A 184 -17.49 -5.66 -1.12
N SER A 185 -16.22 -5.38 -0.88
CA SER A 185 -15.43 -6.18 0.07
C SER A 185 -15.95 -5.96 1.50
N LYS A 186 -16.06 -7.04 2.25
CA LYS A 186 -16.54 -7.02 3.65
C LYS A 186 -15.45 -6.62 4.65
N ASP A 187 -14.19 -6.84 4.28
CA ASP A 187 -13.01 -6.52 5.09
C ASP A 187 -11.82 -6.09 4.21
N ALA A 188 -10.73 -5.66 4.87
CA ALA A 188 -9.57 -5.11 4.18
C ALA A 188 -8.65 -6.18 3.56
N TYR A 189 -8.63 -7.43 4.05
CA TYR A 189 -7.54 -8.37 3.78
C TYR A 189 -7.94 -9.70 3.16
N THR A 190 -9.22 -10.11 3.23
CA THR A 190 -9.72 -11.32 2.54
C THR A 190 -9.71 -11.12 1.02
N ARG A 191 -10.13 -9.94 0.56
CA ARG A 191 -10.06 -9.49 -0.82
C ARG A 191 -9.33 -8.13 -0.83
N PRO A 192 -8.00 -8.13 -0.66
CA PRO A 192 -7.26 -6.88 -0.51
C PRO A 192 -7.31 -6.05 -1.78
N GLN A 193 -7.25 -4.72 -1.63
CA GLN A 193 -7.05 -3.82 -2.75
C GLN A 193 -5.54 -3.83 -3.12
N PRO A 194 -5.17 -4.37 -4.31
CA PRO A 194 -3.76 -4.60 -4.66
C PRO A 194 -3.17 -3.52 -5.57
N HIS A 195 -3.95 -2.53 -6.01
CA HIS A 195 -3.53 -1.59 -7.05
C HIS A 195 -2.84 -0.36 -6.47
N ALA A 196 -1.74 0.03 -7.10
CA ALA A 196 -0.95 1.19 -6.68
C ALA A 196 -1.54 2.51 -7.15
N CYS A 197 -2.16 2.52 -8.33
CA CYS A 197 -2.65 3.74 -8.96
C CYS A 197 -3.98 3.49 -9.66
N PHE A 198 -4.82 4.51 -9.65
CA PHE A 198 -6.13 4.51 -10.29
C PHE A 198 -6.23 5.67 -11.27
N ILE A 199 -6.62 5.36 -12.51
CA ILE A 199 -6.97 6.38 -13.49
C ILE A 199 -8.44 6.73 -13.29
N GLN A 200 -8.72 8.03 -13.14
CA GLN A 200 -10.06 8.55 -12.90
C GLN A 200 -10.44 9.61 -13.92
N SER A 201 -11.72 9.66 -14.22
CA SER A 201 -12.32 10.74 -15.02
C SER A 201 -12.90 11.81 -14.12
N VAL A 202 -13.02 13.03 -14.65
CA VAL A 202 -13.70 14.16 -14.04
C VAL A 202 -14.58 14.84 -15.08
N LYS A 203 -15.79 15.23 -14.69
CA LYS A 203 -16.72 15.98 -15.53
C LYS A 203 -16.68 17.46 -15.15
N ASP A 204 -16.98 18.32 -16.10
CA ASP A 204 -17.11 19.76 -15.87
C ASP A 204 -18.39 20.10 -15.10
N ASP A 205 -18.43 19.65 -13.86
CA ASP A 205 -19.49 19.90 -12.88
C ASP A 205 -18.84 20.03 -11.48
N LEU A 206 -19.33 20.92 -10.66
CA LEU A 206 -18.73 21.15 -9.35
C LEU A 206 -19.05 20.03 -8.36
N VAL A 207 -20.31 19.61 -8.23
CA VAL A 207 -20.80 18.82 -7.11
C VAL A 207 -21.48 17.49 -7.46
N ARG A 208 -21.89 17.31 -8.72
CA ARG A 208 -22.57 16.08 -9.15
C ARG A 208 -21.61 14.88 -9.20
N ASP A 209 -22.20 13.70 -9.25
CA ASP A 209 -21.45 12.45 -9.40
C ASP A 209 -20.53 12.48 -10.64
N GLY A 210 -19.27 12.20 -10.42
CA GLY A 210 -18.22 12.31 -11.44
C GLY A 210 -17.66 13.72 -11.63
N GLY A 211 -18.13 14.71 -10.89
CA GLY A 211 -17.64 16.09 -10.92
C GLY A 211 -16.40 16.31 -10.04
N ILE A 212 -16.00 17.58 -9.92
CA ILE A 212 -14.74 18.00 -9.29
C ILE A 212 -14.68 17.59 -7.81
N MET A 213 -15.72 17.89 -7.02
CA MET A 213 -15.73 17.59 -5.58
C MET A 213 -15.88 16.11 -5.31
N ASP A 214 -16.59 15.37 -6.17
CA ASP A 214 -16.65 13.91 -6.11
C ASP A 214 -15.28 13.29 -6.40
N LEU A 215 -14.54 13.80 -7.39
CA LEU A 215 -13.16 13.36 -7.66
C LEU A 215 -12.29 13.52 -6.40
N TRP A 216 -12.34 14.66 -5.71
CA TRP A 216 -11.55 14.85 -4.48
C TRP A 216 -11.93 13.89 -3.38
N THR A 217 -13.20 13.54 -3.26
CA THR A 217 -13.67 12.53 -2.30
C THR A 217 -13.16 11.13 -2.64
N ARG A 218 -13.20 10.74 -3.91
CA ARG A 218 -12.65 9.46 -4.37
C ARG A 218 -11.14 9.39 -4.18
N GLU A 219 -10.40 10.43 -4.54
CA GLU A 219 -8.96 10.54 -4.31
C GLU A 219 -8.59 10.44 -2.83
N ALA A 220 -9.35 11.11 -1.94
CA ALA A 220 -9.11 11.05 -0.50
C ALA A 220 -9.17 9.62 0.05
N ARG A 221 -10.12 8.81 -0.44
CA ARG A 221 -10.22 7.38 -0.09
C ARG A 221 -8.99 6.60 -0.56
N LEU A 222 -8.60 6.79 -1.83
CA LEU A 222 -7.44 6.09 -2.41
C LEU A 222 -6.14 6.47 -1.70
N PHE A 223 -5.92 7.73 -1.40
CA PHE A 223 -4.74 8.20 -0.66
C PHE A 223 -4.69 7.64 0.76
N LYS A 224 -5.85 7.58 1.44
CA LYS A 224 -5.95 6.99 2.78
C LYS A 224 -5.43 5.54 2.82
N TYR A 225 -5.65 4.78 1.77
CA TYR A 225 -5.25 3.38 1.68
C TYR A 225 -3.95 3.13 0.91
N GLY A 226 -3.21 4.20 0.62
CA GLY A 226 -1.85 4.11 0.07
C GLY A 226 -1.75 4.00 -1.45
N SER A 227 -2.84 4.20 -2.18
CA SER A 227 -2.84 4.24 -3.64
C SER A 227 -2.65 5.66 -4.16
N GLY A 228 -2.13 5.78 -5.39
CA GLY A 228 -2.06 7.03 -6.14
C GLY A 228 -3.23 7.18 -7.12
N THR A 229 -3.35 8.37 -7.70
CA THR A 229 -4.37 8.68 -8.71
C THR A 229 -3.75 9.35 -9.94
N GLY A 230 -4.42 9.21 -11.08
CA GLY A 230 -4.15 9.95 -12.30
C GLY A 230 -5.47 10.40 -12.94
N SER A 231 -5.56 11.66 -13.32
CA SER A 231 -6.76 12.20 -13.95
C SER A 231 -6.39 13.16 -15.09
N ASN A 232 -7.13 13.07 -16.20
CA ASN A 232 -7.09 14.08 -17.25
C ASN A 232 -8.16 15.14 -16.93
N PHE A 233 -7.74 16.40 -16.90
CA PHE A 233 -8.57 17.54 -16.55
C PHE A 233 -8.97 18.38 -17.77
N SER A 234 -8.67 17.92 -18.99
CA SER A 234 -8.90 18.67 -20.23
C SER A 234 -10.36 18.99 -20.52
N ASP A 235 -11.27 18.18 -19.96
CA ASP A 235 -12.72 18.41 -20.10
C ASP A 235 -13.26 19.56 -19.22
N LEU A 236 -12.46 20.04 -18.25
CA LEU A 236 -12.86 21.16 -17.42
C LEU A 236 -12.62 22.46 -18.14
N ARG A 237 -13.57 23.39 -18.03
CA ARG A 237 -13.45 24.72 -18.65
C ARG A 237 -12.34 25.55 -18.02
N GLY A 238 -11.70 26.36 -18.85
CA GLY A 238 -10.62 27.25 -18.45
C GLY A 238 -11.10 28.51 -17.72
N ASP A 239 -10.15 29.39 -17.39
CA ASP A 239 -10.41 30.66 -16.75
C ASP A 239 -11.21 31.60 -17.68
N ALA A 240 -12.12 32.37 -17.08
CA ALA A 240 -13.00 33.30 -17.75
C ALA A 240 -13.99 32.69 -18.76
N GLU A 241 -14.07 31.38 -18.94
CA GLU A 241 -15.12 30.78 -19.77
C GLU A 241 -16.49 30.91 -19.13
N PRO A 242 -17.55 31.11 -19.94
CA PRO A 242 -18.88 31.41 -19.43
C PRO A 242 -19.53 30.24 -18.71
N LEU A 243 -20.24 30.52 -17.62
CA LEU A 243 -21.06 29.57 -16.88
C LEU A 243 -22.50 29.58 -17.38
N SER A 244 -23.17 28.42 -17.38
CA SER A 244 -24.58 28.28 -17.81
C SER A 244 -25.57 29.14 -17.00
N GLY A 245 -25.27 29.43 -15.73
CA GLY A 245 -26.06 30.29 -14.86
C GLY A 245 -25.68 31.76 -14.88
N GLY A 246 -24.80 32.18 -15.79
CA GLY A 246 -24.22 33.53 -15.83
C GLY A 246 -22.94 33.61 -14.97
N GLY A 247 -22.06 34.54 -15.31
CA GLY A 247 -20.73 34.67 -14.74
C GLY A 247 -19.68 33.86 -15.49
N VAL A 248 -18.48 33.75 -14.93
CA VAL A 248 -17.32 33.11 -15.56
C VAL A 248 -16.66 32.12 -14.63
N SER A 249 -15.98 31.15 -15.22
CA SER A 249 -15.19 30.14 -14.52
C SER A 249 -13.97 30.78 -13.80
N SER A 250 -13.62 30.26 -12.66
CA SER A 250 -12.38 30.60 -11.95
C SER A 250 -11.15 29.84 -12.44
N GLY A 251 -11.31 29.07 -13.52
CA GLY A 251 -10.27 28.32 -14.19
C GLY A 251 -9.84 27.03 -13.48
N LEU A 252 -9.21 26.15 -14.26
CA LEU A 252 -8.71 24.86 -13.81
C LEU A 252 -7.76 24.99 -12.62
N MET A 253 -6.84 25.97 -12.65
CA MET A 253 -5.79 26.11 -11.63
C MET A 253 -6.35 26.34 -10.23
N SER A 254 -7.53 26.95 -10.10
CA SER A 254 -8.20 27.16 -8.82
C SER A 254 -8.64 25.83 -8.19
N PHE A 255 -9.17 24.92 -8.98
CA PHE A 255 -9.59 23.59 -8.53
C PHE A 255 -8.41 22.65 -8.27
N LEU A 256 -7.36 22.73 -9.09
CA LEU A 256 -6.14 21.93 -8.86
C LEU A 256 -5.48 22.26 -7.52
N LYS A 257 -5.49 23.52 -7.07
CA LYS A 257 -4.97 23.94 -5.75
C LYS A 257 -5.73 23.30 -4.59
N ILE A 258 -7.06 23.13 -4.73
CA ILE A 258 -7.86 22.42 -3.72
C ILE A 258 -7.41 20.97 -3.62
N GLY A 259 -7.31 20.28 -4.75
CA GLY A 259 -6.87 18.88 -4.79
C GLY A 259 -5.44 18.68 -4.31
N ASP A 260 -4.52 19.58 -4.60
CA ASP A 260 -3.13 19.54 -4.12
C ASP A 260 -3.06 19.72 -2.59
N SER A 261 -3.81 20.69 -2.05
CA SER A 261 -3.91 20.92 -0.62
C SER A 261 -4.52 19.71 0.12
N ALA A 262 -5.58 19.12 -0.43
CA ALA A 262 -6.20 17.91 0.11
C ALA A 262 -5.21 16.73 0.11
N ALA A 263 -4.52 16.50 -1.00
CA ALA A 263 -3.51 15.45 -1.11
C ALA A 263 -2.36 15.65 -0.12
N GLY A 264 -1.91 16.88 0.08
CA GLY A 264 -0.88 17.23 1.07
C GLY A 264 -1.29 16.97 2.52
N ALA A 265 -2.57 17.15 2.83
CA ALA A 265 -3.11 16.93 4.17
C ALA A 265 -3.37 15.45 4.49
N ILE A 266 -3.68 14.63 3.48
CA ILE A 266 -4.02 13.22 3.67
C ILE A 266 -2.74 12.40 3.78
N LYS A 267 -2.54 11.80 4.97
CA LYS A 267 -1.49 10.81 5.20
C LYS A 267 -2.14 9.44 5.17
N SER A 268 -1.58 8.50 4.39
CA SER A 268 -2.05 7.11 4.42
C SER A 268 -1.96 6.58 5.86
N GLY A 269 -3.04 5.94 6.31
CA GLY A 269 -3.22 5.54 7.71
C GLY A 269 -2.05 4.76 8.27
N GLY A 270 -1.24 5.50 8.96
CA GLY A 270 -0.22 4.95 9.88
C GLY A 270 1.14 4.79 9.31
N THR A 271 1.46 4.85 8.01
CA THR A 271 2.86 4.56 7.83
C THR A 271 3.60 5.20 6.71
N THR A 272 3.15 5.28 5.47
CA THR A 272 4.36 5.18 4.66
C THR A 272 4.31 5.75 3.29
N ARG A 273 3.14 5.92 2.74
CA ARG A 273 3.04 6.47 1.40
C ARG A 273 2.36 7.83 1.44
N ARG A 274 3.06 8.84 0.93
CA ARG A 274 2.44 10.13 0.65
C ARG A 274 1.45 9.97 -0.49
N ALA A 275 0.40 10.78 -0.52
CA ALA A 275 -0.48 10.90 -1.66
C ALA A 275 0.35 11.17 -2.91
N ALA A 276 0.08 10.44 -3.98
CA ALA A 276 0.71 10.61 -5.29
C ALA A 276 -0.39 10.89 -6.31
N LYS A 277 -0.27 12.02 -7.01
CA LYS A 277 -1.26 12.49 -7.96
C LYS A 277 -0.59 12.84 -9.28
N MET A 278 -1.10 12.25 -10.37
CA MET A 278 -0.77 12.63 -11.74
C MET A 278 -1.90 13.47 -12.31
N ILE A 279 -1.56 14.55 -12.97
CA ILE A 279 -2.48 15.46 -13.64
C ILE A 279 -2.06 15.52 -15.10
N CYS A 280 -3.01 15.24 -16.00
CA CYS A 280 -2.85 15.45 -17.43
C CYS A 280 -3.72 16.63 -17.87
N LEU A 281 -3.20 17.39 -18.83
CA LEU A 281 -3.91 18.48 -19.48
C LEU A 281 -3.47 18.50 -20.95
N ASP A 282 -4.45 18.56 -21.86
CA ASP A 282 -4.17 18.60 -23.29
C ASP A 282 -3.56 19.96 -23.67
N ALA A 283 -2.71 19.94 -24.71
CA ALA A 283 -1.92 21.10 -25.07
C ALA A 283 -2.74 22.28 -25.65
N ASP A 284 -3.99 22.05 -26.06
CA ASP A 284 -4.93 23.02 -26.55
C ASP A 284 -5.90 23.58 -25.49
N HIS A 285 -5.74 23.14 -24.22
CA HIS A 285 -6.57 23.66 -23.13
C HIS A 285 -6.27 25.16 -22.87
N PRO A 286 -7.31 26.01 -22.63
CA PRO A 286 -7.10 27.45 -22.40
C PRO A 286 -6.10 27.78 -21.28
N ASP A 287 -6.05 26.99 -20.20
CA ASP A 287 -5.16 27.25 -19.07
C ASP A 287 -3.78 26.56 -19.19
N ILE A 288 -3.41 26.02 -20.36
CA ILE A 288 -2.18 25.21 -20.52
C ILE A 288 -0.90 25.95 -20.13
N GLU A 289 -0.78 27.23 -20.47
CA GLU A 289 0.40 28.04 -20.12
C GLU A 289 0.54 28.23 -18.61
N GLN A 290 -0.59 28.47 -17.91
CA GLN A 290 -0.61 28.57 -16.45
C GLN A 290 -0.24 27.22 -15.80
N PHE A 291 -0.74 26.13 -16.36
CA PHE A 291 -0.44 24.78 -15.89
C PHE A 291 1.05 24.44 -16.04
N ILE A 292 1.65 24.69 -17.18
CA ILE A 292 3.09 24.46 -17.44
C ILE A 292 3.95 25.24 -16.44
N ASN A 293 3.60 26.51 -16.20
CA ASN A 293 4.36 27.42 -15.34
C ASN A 293 4.09 27.22 -13.84
N TRP A 294 3.07 26.46 -13.47
CA TRP A 294 2.65 26.31 -12.07
C TRP A 294 3.77 25.82 -11.16
N LYS A 295 4.47 24.75 -11.55
CA LYS A 295 5.58 24.18 -10.72
C LYS A 295 6.73 25.17 -10.58
N VAL A 296 7.09 25.89 -11.62
CA VAL A 296 8.16 26.93 -11.56
C VAL A 296 7.79 28.03 -10.57
N HIS A 297 6.53 28.50 -10.60
CA HIS A 297 6.05 29.51 -9.69
C HIS A 297 6.04 29.05 -8.22
N GLU A 298 5.62 27.79 -7.97
CA GLU A 298 5.62 27.24 -6.61
C GLU A 298 7.05 27.05 -6.08
N GLU A 299 8.00 26.59 -6.89
CA GLU A 299 9.40 26.49 -6.50
C GLU A 299 10.03 27.86 -6.19
N GLN A 300 9.71 28.88 -6.99
CA GLN A 300 10.16 30.24 -6.73
C GLN A 300 9.62 30.81 -5.39
N LYS A 301 8.34 30.54 -5.10
CA LYS A 301 7.74 30.90 -3.80
C LYS A 301 8.47 30.22 -2.63
N VAL A 302 8.74 28.91 -2.74
CA VAL A 302 9.45 28.15 -1.71
C VAL A 302 10.86 28.73 -1.51
N ALA A 303 11.59 29.00 -2.59
CA ALA A 303 12.91 29.60 -2.52
C ALA A 303 12.90 30.98 -1.82
N ALA A 304 11.92 31.83 -2.13
CA ALA A 304 11.75 33.12 -1.50
C ALA A 304 11.42 33.01 0.00
N LEU A 305 10.50 32.10 0.38
CA LEU A 305 10.15 31.84 1.79
C LEU A 305 11.31 31.31 2.58
N VAL A 306 12.10 30.37 2.03
CA VAL A 306 13.30 29.84 2.69
C VAL A 306 14.35 30.91 2.90
N SER A 307 14.58 31.75 1.89
CA SER A 307 15.53 32.90 2.00
C SER A 307 15.07 33.89 3.05
N GLY A 308 13.80 34.29 3.03
CA GLY A 308 13.22 35.19 4.02
C GLY A 308 13.30 34.66 5.45
N SER A 309 12.97 33.37 5.65
CA SER A 309 13.05 32.72 6.97
C SER A 309 14.49 32.67 7.51
N LYS A 310 15.49 32.39 6.64
CA LYS A 310 16.90 32.43 7.05
C LYS A 310 17.35 33.81 7.43
N THR A 311 16.89 34.84 6.72
CA THR A 311 17.21 36.24 7.02
C THR A 311 16.63 36.64 8.36
N ILE A 312 15.35 36.35 8.63
CA ILE A 312 14.69 36.68 9.91
C ILE A 312 15.38 35.97 11.10
N LYS A 313 15.83 34.74 10.93
CA LYS A 313 16.54 34.00 11.99
C LYS A 313 17.93 34.55 12.31
N ARG A 314 18.52 35.37 11.43
CA ARG A 314 19.83 36.03 11.65
C ARG A 314 19.71 37.41 12.28
N LEU A 315 18.53 38.01 12.21
CA LEU A 315 18.19 39.27 12.90
C LEU A 315 17.74 38.99 14.35
#